data_c699e4490d63d90bf830603baf6d1ef0
#
_entry.id   c699e4490d63d90bf830603baf6d1ef0
#
_cell.length_a   1.000
_cell.length_b   1.000
_cell.length_c   1.000
_cell.angle_alpha   90.00
_cell.angle_beta   90.00
_cell.angle_gamma   90.00
#
_symmetry.space_group_name_H-M   'P 1'
#
loop_
_entity.id
_entity.type
_entity.pdbx_description
1 polymer ?
#
loop_
_entity_poly.entity_id
_entity_poly.type
_entity_poly.pdbx_seq_one_letter_code
_entity_poly.pdbx_strand_id
1 'polypeptide(L)'
;MEIAMIGLGRMGANMAQRLMRGGHKLVGFDPAEAARASLEKNGAQTGASLEQMVAKLNAPRIVWLMVPAGEITDSTIAKLVPLLAAGDTIIDGGNSNYRDTQRRAAAVAQRKIHYVDSGTSGGVWGLTEGYSLMIGGDEAVVERLRPIFETLAPAKDQGWGRVGPVGSGHYTKMVHNGIEYGLMQAYAEGFSILQHKTEFKLDLHQIAEIWRYGSVVRSWLLDLTADALQKNPTLKGIAPYVADSGEGRWTVADAIELGVSAPIITLSLLERLRSRDDDSFSDKLLAAMRNEFGGHEIKKE
;
A
#
# COMPACT_ATOMS: atom_id res chain seq x y z
N MET A 1 23.50 -4.53 7.89
CA MET A 1 23.71 -3.10 7.56
C MET A 1 23.15 -2.24 8.67
N GLU A 2 23.45 -0.95 8.71
CA GLU A 2 22.86 0.01 9.65
C GLU A 2 21.85 0.87 8.90
N ILE A 3 20.63 1.03 9.43
CA ILE A 3 19.51 1.65 8.73
C ILE A 3 18.72 2.50 9.73
N ALA A 4 18.35 3.71 9.34
CA ALA A 4 17.30 4.44 10.05
C ALA A 4 15.91 4.09 9.48
N MET A 5 14.91 4.02 10.37
CA MET A 5 13.49 3.91 10.00
C MET A 5 12.73 5.12 10.54
N ILE A 6 12.15 5.91 9.64
CA ILE A 6 11.29 7.05 9.98
C ILE A 6 9.84 6.67 9.74
N GLY A 7 9.02 6.81 10.80
CA GLY A 7 7.64 6.34 10.81
C GLY A 7 7.58 4.91 11.35
N LEU A 8 7.21 4.80 12.62
CA LEU A 8 7.12 3.54 13.38
C LEU A 8 5.67 3.12 13.61
N GLY A 9 4.79 3.48 12.68
CA GLY A 9 3.45 2.92 12.60
C GLY A 9 3.51 1.42 12.32
N ARG A 10 2.34 0.78 12.13
CA ARG A 10 2.25 -0.68 11.97
C ARG A 10 3.24 -1.25 10.95
N MET A 11 3.32 -0.66 9.75
CA MET A 11 4.22 -1.14 8.70
C MET A 11 5.69 -0.92 9.05
N GLY A 12 6.07 0.31 9.41
CA GLY A 12 7.47 0.64 9.70
C GLY A 12 8.02 -0.11 10.90
N ALA A 13 7.22 -0.31 11.96
CA ALA A 13 7.62 -1.10 13.11
C ALA A 13 7.82 -2.59 12.76
N ASN A 14 6.93 -3.16 11.95
CA ASN A 14 7.06 -4.55 11.49
C ASN A 14 8.29 -4.74 10.58
N MET A 15 8.54 -3.81 9.66
CA MET A 15 9.72 -3.84 8.80
C MET A 15 11.01 -3.71 9.63
N ALA A 16 11.04 -2.78 10.60
CA ALA A 16 12.16 -2.61 11.51
C ALA A 16 12.44 -3.90 12.30
N GLN A 17 11.43 -4.55 12.85
CA GLN A 17 11.60 -5.84 13.54
C GLN A 17 12.13 -6.94 12.61
N ARG A 18 11.62 -7.04 11.38
CA ARG A 18 12.08 -8.04 10.42
C ARG A 18 13.54 -7.81 10.04
N LEU A 19 13.95 -6.55 9.83
CA LEU A 19 15.33 -6.16 9.57
C LEU A 19 16.25 -6.53 10.74
N MET A 20 15.85 -6.27 11.98
CA MET A 20 16.63 -6.65 13.16
C MET A 20 16.79 -8.16 13.29
N ARG A 21 15.73 -8.94 13.04
CA ARG A 21 15.80 -10.41 13.01
C ARG A 21 16.79 -10.91 11.95
N GLY A 22 16.92 -10.19 10.84
CA GLY A 22 17.91 -10.45 9.78
C GLY A 22 19.33 -9.91 10.08
N GLY A 23 19.57 -9.42 11.31
CA GLY A 23 20.91 -8.98 11.74
C GLY A 23 21.29 -7.56 11.36
N HIS A 24 20.34 -6.74 10.90
CA HIS A 24 20.56 -5.32 10.64
C HIS A 24 20.47 -4.50 11.94
N LYS A 25 21.24 -3.42 12.03
CA LYS A 25 21.15 -2.45 13.12
C LYS A 25 20.16 -1.36 12.77
N LEU A 26 19.19 -1.11 13.63
CA LEU A 26 18.13 -0.14 13.43
C LEU A 26 18.24 1.07 14.34
N VAL A 27 18.03 2.26 13.76
CA VAL A 27 17.81 3.51 14.49
C VAL A 27 16.45 4.05 14.10
N GLY A 28 15.48 4.04 15.01
CA GLY A 28 14.11 4.47 14.74
C GLY A 28 13.86 5.93 15.07
N PHE A 29 12.95 6.55 14.30
CA PHE A 29 12.33 7.84 14.64
C PHE A 29 10.84 7.83 14.33
N ASP A 30 10.06 8.33 15.28
CA ASP A 30 8.65 8.65 15.14
C ASP A 30 8.33 9.83 16.08
N PRO A 31 7.44 10.76 15.72
CA PRO A 31 6.99 11.81 16.63
C PRO A 31 6.42 11.26 17.94
N ALA A 32 5.71 10.12 17.87
CA ALA A 32 5.10 9.46 19.03
C ALA A 32 6.15 8.75 19.88
N GLU A 33 6.34 9.20 21.11
CA GLU A 33 7.26 8.58 22.08
C GLU A 33 6.95 7.10 22.34
N ALA A 34 5.67 6.75 22.43
CA ALA A 34 5.24 5.37 22.64
C ALA A 34 5.69 4.42 21.51
N ALA A 35 5.71 4.90 20.26
CA ALA A 35 6.20 4.11 19.11
C ALA A 35 7.72 3.89 19.21
N ARG A 36 8.48 4.92 19.58
CA ARG A 36 9.93 4.82 19.81
C ARG A 36 10.25 3.85 20.95
N ALA A 37 9.59 4.01 22.12
CA ALA A 37 9.76 3.13 23.28
C ALA A 37 9.41 1.66 22.95
N SER A 38 8.39 1.43 22.12
CA SER A 38 8.04 0.08 21.65
C SER A 38 9.16 -0.53 20.82
N LEU A 39 9.78 0.24 19.95
CA LEU A 39 10.89 -0.24 19.11
C LEU A 39 12.16 -0.52 19.95
N GLU A 40 12.45 0.33 20.96
CA GLU A 40 13.58 0.14 21.89
C GLU A 40 13.46 -1.16 22.69
N LYS A 41 12.25 -1.52 23.13
CA LYS A 41 12.00 -2.81 23.82
C LYS A 41 12.38 -4.02 22.96
N ASN A 42 12.39 -3.86 21.64
CA ASN A 42 12.81 -4.90 20.69
C ASN A 42 14.30 -4.84 20.35
N GLY A 43 15.09 -3.97 21.02
CA GLY A 43 16.55 -3.90 20.89
C GLY A 43 17.07 -2.90 19.88
N ALA A 44 16.24 -2.06 19.27
CA ALA A 44 16.70 -0.97 18.41
C ALA A 44 17.15 0.25 19.24
N GLN A 45 17.92 1.13 18.61
CA GLN A 45 18.10 2.49 19.10
C GLN A 45 17.02 3.41 18.53
N THR A 46 16.72 4.51 19.21
CA THR A 46 15.85 5.56 18.66
C THR A 46 16.45 6.95 18.87
N GLY A 47 15.97 7.93 18.12
CA GLY A 47 16.24 9.34 18.34
C GLY A 47 14.94 10.08 18.72
N ALA A 48 15.02 11.05 19.61
CA ALA A 48 13.87 11.91 19.94
C ALA A 48 13.63 12.99 18.86
N SER A 49 14.59 13.19 17.96
CA SER A 49 14.49 14.07 16.79
C SER A 49 15.21 13.43 15.59
N LEU A 50 15.01 13.98 14.38
CA LEU A 50 15.73 13.54 13.17
C LEU A 50 17.25 13.73 13.31
N GLU A 51 17.68 14.82 13.94
CA GLU A 51 19.09 15.12 14.20
C GLU A 51 19.72 14.06 15.10
N GLN A 52 19.05 13.70 16.20
CA GLN A 52 19.52 12.64 17.11
C GLN A 52 19.57 11.28 16.43
N MET A 53 18.58 10.96 15.59
CA MET A 53 18.57 9.73 14.82
C MET A 53 19.74 9.67 13.84
N VAL A 54 19.92 10.73 13.03
CA VAL A 54 20.99 10.80 12.01
C VAL A 54 22.38 10.77 12.66
N ALA A 55 22.56 11.41 13.81
CA ALA A 55 23.83 11.42 14.56
C ALA A 55 24.27 10.01 15.06
N LYS A 56 23.33 9.06 15.12
CA LYS A 56 23.62 7.66 15.51
C LYS A 56 24.03 6.76 14.33
N LEU A 57 23.97 7.28 13.09
CA LEU A 57 24.27 6.53 11.88
C LEU A 57 25.68 6.81 11.37
N ASN A 58 26.35 5.77 10.90
CA ASN A 58 27.61 5.90 10.19
C ASN A 58 27.39 6.17 8.70
N ALA A 59 28.21 7.03 8.10
CA ALA A 59 28.18 7.27 6.66
C ALA A 59 28.79 6.09 5.87
N PRO A 60 28.29 5.77 4.66
CA PRO A 60 27.12 6.35 4.02
C PRO A 60 25.82 5.89 4.68
N ARG A 61 24.99 6.84 5.08
CA ARG A 61 23.76 6.59 5.83
C ARG A 61 22.65 6.08 4.93
N ILE A 62 21.78 5.23 5.50
CA ILE A 62 20.60 4.70 4.84
C ILE A 62 19.39 5.08 5.69
N VAL A 63 18.46 5.83 5.12
CA VAL A 63 17.26 6.29 5.81
C VAL A 63 16.02 5.83 5.05
N TRP A 64 15.22 4.97 5.67
CA TRP A 64 13.98 4.45 5.13
C TRP A 64 12.78 5.23 5.69
N LEU A 65 11.94 5.78 4.81
CA LEU A 65 10.72 6.51 5.17
C LEU A 65 9.52 5.59 5.07
N MET A 66 8.73 5.49 6.15
CA MET A 66 7.44 4.81 6.21
C MET A 66 6.37 5.75 6.77
N VAL A 67 6.27 6.92 6.15
CA VAL A 67 5.34 7.98 6.53
C VAL A 67 4.22 8.13 5.51
N PRO A 68 3.08 8.74 5.87
CA PRO A 68 2.00 9.04 4.92
C PRO A 68 2.50 9.84 3.72
N ALA A 69 2.02 9.48 2.53
CA ALA A 69 2.35 10.15 1.29
C ALA A 69 1.92 11.63 1.28
N GLY A 70 2.45 12.41 0.35
CA GLY A 70 2.13 13.82 0.16
C GLY A 70 2.95 14.74 1.05
N GLU A 71 2.31 15.70 1.70
CA GLU A 71 2.95 16.79 2.45
C GLU A 71 3.84 16.29 3.61
N ILE A 72 3.42 15.20 4.28
CA ILE A 72 4.20 14.62 5.39
C ILE A 72 5.54 14.09 4.87
N THR A 73 5.54 13.39 3.73
CA THR A 73 6.79 12.93 3.09
C THR A 73 7.63 14.11 2.66
N ASP A 74 7.06 15.12 2.02
CA ASP A 74 7.78 16.33 1.58
C ASP A 74 8.44 17.06 2.76
N SER A 75 7.69 17.31 3.82
CA SER A 75 8.20 17.99 5.02
C SER A 75 9.27 17.19 5.76
N THR A 76 9.13 15.85 5.79
CA THR A 76 10.13 14.96 6.39
C THR A 76 11.44 15.02 5.60
N ILE A 77 11.38 14.92 4.28
CA ILE A 77 12.55 15.00 3.40
C ILE A 77 13.21 16.37 3.51
N ALA A 78 12.44 17.46 3.52
CA ALA A 78 12.96 18.82 3.66
C ALA A 78 13.77 19.02 4.96
N LYS A 79 13.33 18.41 6.07
CA LYS A 79 14.05 18.41 7.36
C LYS A 79 15.24 17.46 7.39
N LEU A 80 15.16 16.35 6.68
CA LEU A 80 16.19 15.31 6.67
C LEU A 80 17.39 15.68 5.80
N VAL A 81 17.15 16.23 4.61
CA VAL A 81 18.20 16.55 3.62
C VAL A 81 19.35 17.42 4.16
N PRO A 82 19.11 18.45 5.00
CA PRO A 82 20.21 19.22 5.61
C PRO A 82 21.11 18.42 6.55
N LEU A 83 20.63 17.30 7.09
CA LEU A 83 21.34 16.43 8.03
C LEU A 83 22.16 15.33 7.34
N LEU A 84 21.91 15.12 6.04
CA LEU A 84 22.58 14.10 5.25
C LEU A 84 23.75 14.66 4.44
N ALA A 85 24.64 13.77 4.05
CA ALA A 85 25.83 14.06 3.24
C ALA A 85 25.75 13.41 1.86
N ALA A 86 26.65 13.82 0.97
CA ALA A 86 26.83 13.15 -0.33
C ALA A 86 27.13 11.66 -0.15
N GLY A 87 26.46 10.81 -0.93
CA GLY A 87 26.57 9.35 -0.85
C GLY A 87 25.59 8.68 0.11
N ASP A 88 24.92 9.44 0.99
CA ASP A 88 23.82 8.91 1.79
C ASP A 88 22.61 8.55 0.90
N THR A 89 21.72 7.69 1.39
CA THR A 89 20.57 7.21 0.62
C THR A 89 19.27 7.38 1.39
N ILE A 90 18.27 7.94 0.74
CA ILE A 90 16.88 7.96 1.19
C ILE A 90 16.13 6.86 0.43
N ILE A 91 15.38 6.01 1.15
CA ILE A 91 14.44 5.03 0.59
C ILE A 91 13.04 5.50 0.97
N ASP A 92 12.22 5.85 -0.01
CA ASP A 92 10.80 6.16 0.19
C ASP A 92 9.99 4.86 0.05
N GLY A 93 9.54 4.32 1.16
CA GLY A 93 8.74 3.09 1.24
C GLY A 93 7.26 3.34 1.48
N GLY A 94 6.82 4.60 1.46
CA GLY A 94 5.40 4.96 1.53
C GLY A 94 4.64 4.67 0.23
N ASN A 95 3.32 4.85 0.25
CA ASN A 95 2.51 4.78 -0.96
C ASN A 95 2.49 6.14 -1.67
N SER A 96 3.65 6.62 -2.09
CA SER A 96 3.80 7.91 -2.77
C SER A 96 3.33 7.85 -4.22
N ASN A 97 2.79 8.97 -4.73
CA ASN A 97 2.59 9.14 -6.16
C ASN A 97 3.97 9.17 -6.86
N TYR A 98 4.14 8.40 -7.93
CA TYR A 98 5.42 8.28 -8.63
C TYR A 98 5.94 9.62 -9.18
N ARG A 99 5.06 10.55 -9.55
CA ARG A 99 5.43 11.90 -10.02
C ARG A 99 6.05 12.73 -8.90
N ASP A 100 5.50 12.64 -7.68
CA ASP A 100 6.09 13.27 -6.50
C ASP A 100 7.43 12.64 -6.16
N THR A 101 7.56 11.32 -6.28
CA THR A 101 8.80 10.59 -6.10
C THR A 101 9.90 11.11 -7.03
N GLN A 102 9.61 11.26 -8.33
CA GLN A 102 10.55 11.80 -9.31
C GLN A 102 10.95 13.25 -8.98
N ARG A 103 9.99 14.09 -8.59
CA ARG A 103 10.23 15.47 -8.16
C ARG A 103 11.15 15.53 -6.95
N ARG A 104 10.88 14.71 -5.92
CA ARG A 104 11.69 14.61 -4.69
C ARG A 104 13.10 14.15 -5.01
N ALA A 105 13.25 13.12 -5.81
CA ALA A 105 14.53 12.59 -6.22
C ALA A 105 15.40 13.63 -6.95
N ALA A 106 14.81 14.38 -7.87
CA ALA A 106 15.52 15.45 -8.59
C ALA A 106 16.05 16.54 -7.61
N ALA A 107 15.25 16.91 -6.62
CA ALA A 107 15.67 17.88 -5.59
C ALA A 107 16.79 17.35 -4.70
N VAL A 108 16.70 16.09 -4.27
CA VAL A 108 17.67 15.44 -3.38
C VAL A 108 19.01 15.19 -4.12
N ALA A 109 18.97 14.84 -5.39
CA ALA A 109 20.14 14.60 -6.24
C ALA A 109 21.09 15.82 -6.34
N GLN A 110 20.57 17.05 -6.22
CA GLN A 110 21.40 18.28 -6.21
C GLN A 110 22.42 18.28 -5.06
N ARG A 111 22.16 17.53 -3.99
CA ARG A 111 23.06 17.36 -2.85
C ARG A 111 23.85 16.06 -2.92
N LYS A 112 23.85 15.35 -4.06
CA LYS A 112 24.50 14.06 -4.27
C LYS A 112 24.04 12.99 -3.26
N ILE A 113 22.79 13.09 -2.81
CA ILE A 113 22.13 12.08 -1.98
C ILE A 113 21.35 11.17 -2.95
N HIS A 114 21.44 9.86 -2.74
CA HIS A 114 20.71 8.89 -3.53
C HIS A 114 19.24 8.79 -3.08
N TYR A 115 18.36 8.58 -4.03
CA TYR A 115 16.93 8.35 -3.78
C TYR A 115 16.49 7.03 -4.40
N VAL A 116 15.81 6.20 -3.62
CA VAL A 116 15.24 4.91 -4.02
C VAL A 116 13.78 4.91 -3.59
N ASP A 117 12.90 4.45 -4.42
CA ASP A 117 11.50 4.24 -4.09
C ASP A 117 11.19 2.74 -3.99
N SER A 118 10.44 2.37 -2.96
CA SER A 118 10.05 1.00 -2.68
C SER A 118 8.54 0.88 -2.58
N GLY A 119 7.90 0.50 -3.67
CA GLY A 119 6.52 0.08 -3.65
C GLY A 119 6.40 -1.21 -2.83
N THR A 120 5.68 -1.16 -1.70
CA THR A 120 5.63 -2.26 -0.74
C THR A 120 4.22 -2.86 -0.67
N SER A 121 4.11 -4.18 -0.80
CA SER A 121 2.90 -4.96 -0.57
C SER A 121 3.17 -6.04 0.49
N GLY A 122 2.13 -6.47 1.23
CA GLY A 122 2.25 -7.48 2.29
C GLY A 122 1.52 -7.09 3.59
N GLY A 123 1.21 -5.82 3.78
CA GLY A 123 0.41 -5.32 4.91
C GLY A 123 0.94 -5.80 6.26
N VAL A 124 0.01 -6.18 7.15
CA VAL A 124 0.34 -6.65 8.50
C VAL A 124 1.04 -8.00 8.53
N TRP A 125 0.87 -8.82 7.50
CA TRP A 125 1.46 -10.15 7.37
C TRP A 125 2.94 -10.12 6.97
N GLY A 126 3.42 -8.98 6.48
CA GLY A 126 4.81 -8.84 6.06
C GLY A 126 5.85 -9.11 7.15
N LEU A 127 5.49 -9.01 8.45
CA LEU A 127 6.38 -9.35 9.55
C LEU A 127 6.74 -10.84 9.55
N THR A 128 5.79 -11.71 9.24
CA THR A 128 5.95 -13.18 9.22
C THR A 128 6.26 -13.69 7.83
N GLU A 129 5.48 -13.30 6.84
CA GLU A 129 5.54 -13.84 5.47
C GLU A 129 6.56 -13.11 4.57
N GLY A 130 7.00 -11.90 4.97
CA GLY A 130 7.80 -11.02 4.12
C GLY A 130 6.96 -10.10 3.25
N TYR A 131 7.65 -9.16 2.61
CA TYR A 131 7.04 -8.12 1.79
C TYR A 131 7.36 -8.34 0.31
N SER A 132 6.41 -8.04 -0.57
CA SER A 132 6.69 -7.86 -1.99
C SER A 132 7.16 -6.42 -2.21
N LEU A 133 8.37 -6.25 -2.78
CA LEU A 133 9.05 -4.96 -2.92
C LEU A 133 9.38 -4.68 -4.38
N MET A 134 8.76 -3.65 -4.94
CA MET A 134 9.01 -3.13 -6.29
C MET A 134 9.94 -1.93 -6.17
N ILE A 135 11.20 -2.07 -6.56
CA ILE A 135 12.25 -1.07 -6.29
C ILE A 135 12.54 -0.23 -7.52
N GLY A 136 12.41 1.09 -7.38
CA GLY A 136 12.88 2.08 -8.36
C GLY A 136 14.15 2.77 -7.87
N GLY A 137 15.14 2.92 -8.74
CA GLY A 137 16.39 3.59 -8.37
C GLY A 137 17.55 3.30 -9.30
N ASP A 138 18.69 3.96 -9.04
CA ASP A 138 19.97 3.66 -9.69
C ASP A 138 20.38 2.21 -9.39
N GLU A 139 20.85 1.50 -10.39
CA GLU A 139 21.16 0.07 -10.30
C GLU A 139 22.25 -0.23 -9.28
N ALA A 140 23.33 0.55 -9.28
CA ALA A 140 24.45 0.35 -8.36
C ALA A 140 24.03 0.64 -6.91
N VAL A 141 23.14 1.62 -6.70
CA VAL A 141 22.58 1.96 -5.39
C VAL A 141 21.68 0.84 -4.88
N VAL A 142 20.76 0.35 -5.73
CA VAL A 142 19.84 -0.74 -5.38
C VAL A 142 20.63 -2.02 -5.07
N GLU A 143 21.66 -2.34 -5.86
CA GLU A 143 22.52 -3.51 -5.61
C GLU A 143 23.26 -3.41 -4.26
N ARG A 144 23.76 -2.23 -3.90
CA ARG A 144 24.37 -2.01 -2.57
C ARG A 144 23.38 -2.25 -1.43
N LEU A 145 22.10 -1.97 -1.66
CA LEU A 145 21.03 -2.14 -0.67
C LEU A 145 20.40 -3.55 -0.68
N ARG A 146 20.81 -4.42 -1.61
CA ARG A 146 20.31 -5.80 -1.76
C ARG A 146 20.09 -6.53 -0.44
N PRO A 147 21.03 -6.55 0.54
CA PRO A 147 20.82 -7.28 1.79
C PRO A 147 19.60 -6.81 2.61
N ILE A 148 19.21 -5.54 2.46
CA ILE A 148 18.02 -4.98 3.11
C ILE A 148 16.76 -5.56 2.47
N PHE A 149 16.69 -5.55 1.13
CA PHE A 149 15.55 -6.06 0.39
C PHE A 149 15.37 -7.56 0.54
N GLU A 150 16.46 -8.33 0.49
CA GLU A 150 16.46 -9.77 0.75
C GLU A 150 15.94 -10.12 2.14
N THR A 151 16.26 -9.32 3.16
CA THR A 151 15.77 -9.51 4.52
C THR A 151 14.27 -9.22 4.65
N LEU A 152 13.81 -8.18 3.97
CA LEU A 152 12.39 -7.79 4.00
C LEU A 152 11.50 -8.72 3.17
N ALA A 153 12.01 -9.27 2.10
CA ALA A 153 11.28 -10.17 1.20
C ALA A 153 10.97 -11.54 1.83
N PRO A 154 10.07 -12.33 1.25
CA PRO A 154 9.79 -13.70 1.70
C PRO A 154 11.01 -14.62 1.63
N ALA A 155 11.83 -14.48 0.60
CA ALA A 155 13.10 -15.18 0.43
C ALA A 155 14.10 -14.29 -0.30
N LYS A 156 15.40 -14.66 -0.27
CA LYS A 156 16.48 -13.86 -0.86
C LYS A 156 16.31 -13.58 -2.36
N ASP A 157 15.73 -14.53 -3.06
CA ASP A 157 15.52 -14.54 -4.51
C ASP A 157 14.05 -14.39 -4.95
N GLN A 158 13.15 -14.08 -4.01
CA GLN A 158 11.71 -14.01 -4.26
C GLN A 158 11.08 -12.79 -3.59
N GLY A 159 10.12 -12.18 -4.27
CA GLY A 159 9.27 -11.13 -3.72
C GLY A 159 9.89 -9.73 -3.73
N TRP A 160 11.07 -9.53 -4.29
CA TRP A 160 11.66 -8.22 -4.48
C TRP A 160 12.43 -8.11 -5.80
N GLY A 161 12.57 -6.91 -6.31
CA GLY A 161 13.37 -6.65 -7.50
C GLY A 161 13.40 -5.19 -7.90
N ARG A 162 14.50 -4.79 -8.57
CA ARG A 162 14.55 -3.50 -9.24
C ARG A 162 13.73 -3.56 -10.52
N VAL A 163 12.72 -2.68 -10.61
CA VAL A 163 11.80 -2.63 -11.76
C VAL A 163 12.13 -1.49 -12.75
N GLY A 164 13.02 -0.58 -12.39
CA GLY A 164 13.43 0.50 -13.27
C GLY A 164 14.10 1.69 -12.53
N PRO A 165 14.17 2.87 -13.16
CA PRO A 165 14.70 4.08 -12.54
C PRO A 165 13.80 4.57 -11.41
N VAL A 166 14.21 5.65 -10.73
CA VAL A 166 13.44 6.28 -9.66
C VAL A 166 12.03 6.63 -10.12
N GLY A 167 11.04 6.30 -9.30
CA GLY A 167 9.61 6.41 -9.56
C GLY A 167 8.96 5.13 -10.09
N SER A 168 9.74 4.22 -10.68
CA SER A 168 9.19 2.98 -11.25
C SER A 168 8.67 2.00 -10.19
N GLY A 169 9.24 2.00 -8.99
CA GLY A 169 8.76 1.18 -7.88
C GLY A 169 7.35 1.61 -7.43
N HIS A 170 7.18 2.89 -7.15
CA HIS A 170 5.87 3.44 -6.80
C HIS A 170 4.85 3.36 -7.94
N TYR A 171 5.30 3.56 -9.20
CA TYR A 171 4.44 3.36 -10.38
C TYR A 171 3.92 1.92 -10.45
N THR A 172 4.83 0.95 -10.35
CA THR A 172 4.46 -0.46 -10.37
C THR A 172 3.52 -0.82 -9.22
N LYS A 173 3.77 -0.27 -8.02
CA LYS A 173 2.88 -0.47 -6.87
C LYS A 173 1.51 0.16 -7.07
N MET A 174 1.44 1.34 -7.68
CA MET A 174 0.19 2.00 -8.04
C MET A 174 -0.67 1.11 -8.94
N VAL A 175 -0.08 0.57 -10.00
CA VAL A 175 -0.78 -0.35 -10.94
C VAL A 175 -1.16 -1.66 -10.25
N HIS A 176 -0.28 -2.22 -9.40
CA HIS A 176 -0.60 -3.37 -8.55
C HIS A 176 -1.88 -3.12 -7.74
N ASN A 177 -2.02 -1.96 -7.11
CA ASN A 177 -3.21 -1.62 -6.34
C ASN A 177 -4.47 -1.47 -7.23
N GLY A 178 -4.32 -0.95 -8.44
CA GLY A 178 -5.40 -0.94 -9.43
C GLY A 178 -5.90 -2.36 -9.75
N ILE A 179 -4.97 -3.29 -10.00
CA ILE A 179 -5.30 -4.72 -10.21
C ILE A 179 -5.98 -5.32 -8.98
N GLU A 180 -5.47 -5.02 -7.77
CA GLU A 180 -6.05 -5.47 -6.51
C GLU A 180 -7.52 -5.01 -6.38
N TYR A 181 -7.84 -3.77 -6.75
CA TYR A 181 -9.23 -3.26 -6.74
C TYR A 181 -10.13 -4.08 -7.65
N GLY A 182 -9.69 -4.38 -8.87
CA GLY A 182 -10.45 -5.20 -9.82
C GLY A 182 -10.68 -6.62 -9.30
N LEU A 183 -9.64 -7.26 -8.73
CA LEU A 183 -9.76 -8.60 -8.15
C LEU A 183 -10.73 -8.63 -6.96
N MET A 184 -10.61 -7.66 -6.04
CA MET A 184 -11.51 -7.55 -4.90
C MET A 184 -12.96 -7.36 -5.34
N GLN A 185 -13.20 -6.51 -6.34
CA GLN A 185 -14.54 -6.26 -6.87
C GLN A 185 -15.12 -7.52 -7.50
N ALA A 186 -14.35 -8.26 -8.30
CA ALA A 186 -14.79 -9.51 -8.91
C ALA A 186 -15.19 -10.56 -7.86
N TYR A 187 -14.40 -10.72 -6.79
CA TYR A 187 -14.79 -11.59 -5.67
C TYR A 187 -16.07 -11.12 -4.98
N ALA A 188 -16.16 -9.83 -4.67
CA ALA A 188 -17.34 -9.27 -3.99
C ALA A 188 -18.62 -9.50 -4.79
N GLU A 189 -18.62 -9.25 -6.09
CA GLU A 189 -19.75 -9.51 -7.00
C GLU A 189 -20.07 -11.01 -7.09
N GLY A 190 -19.06 -11.86 -7.28
CA GLY A 190 -19.25 -13.31 -7.37
C GLY A 190 -19.87 -13.89 -6.09
N PHE A 191 -19.34 -13.53 -4.92
CA PHE A 191 -19.90 -13.98 -3.64
C PHE A 191 -21.29 -13.38 -3.36
N SER A 192 -21.56 -12.16 -3.81
CA SER A 192 -22.92 -11.58 -3.75
C SER A 192 -23.91 -12.35 -4.60
N ILE A 193 -23.55 -12.76 -5.81
CA ILE A 193 -24.39 -13.62 -6.67
C ILE A 193 -24.71 -14.94 -5.97
N LEU A 194 -23.68 -15.60 -5.41
CA LEU A 194 -23.84 -16.87 -4.67
C LEU A 194 -24.78 -16.69 -3.47
N GLN A 195 -24.65 -15.59 -2.71
CA GLN A 195 -25.50 -15.27 -1.57
C GLN A 195 -26.98 -15.11 -1.95
N HIS A 196 -27.23 -14.45 -3.09
CA HIS A 196 -28.62 -14.20 -3.55
C HIS A 196 -29.29 -15.44 -4.16
N LYS A 197 -28.55 -16.52 -4.41
CA LYS A 197 -29.11 -17.80 -4.87
C LYS A 197 -29.64 -18.61 -3.68
N THR A 198 -30.66 -18.11 -3.02
CA THR A 198 -31.17 -18.60 -1.74
C THR A 198 -31.73 -20.02 -1.79
N GLU A 199 -32.22 -20.48 -2.95
CA GLU A 199 -32.77 -21.85 -3.14
C GLU A 199 -31.74 -22.94 -2.86
N PHE A 200 -30.43 -22.68 -3.06
CA PHE A 200 -29.36 -23.63 -2.83
C PHE A 200 -28.80 -23.60 -1.40
N LYS A 201 -29.14 -22.60 -0.60
CA LYS A 201 -28.64 -22.44 0.77
C LYS A 201 -27.11 -22.62 0.87
N LEU A 202 -26.39 -21.97 -0.03
CA LEU A 202 -24.95 -22.11 -0.18
C LEU A 202 -24.20 -21.64 1.08
N ASP A 203 -23.22 -22.42 1.52
CA ASP A 203 -22.25 -22.00 2.51
C ASP A 203 -21.07 -21.29 1.81
N LEU A 204 -21.04 -19.97 1.91
CA LEU A 204 -20.05 -19.13 1.23
C LEU A 204 -18.63 -19.38 1.76
N HIS A 205 -18.48 -19.64 3.08
CA HIS A 205 -17.20 -19.97 3.66
C HIS A 205 -16.68 -21.30 3.08
N GLN A 206 -17.52 -22.33 3.03
CA GLN A 206 -17.14 -23.61 2.45
C GLN A 206 -16.73 -23.49 0.98
N ILE A 207 -17.44 -22.68 0.19
CA ILE A 207 -17.10 -22.42 -1.21
C ILE A 207 -15.74 -21.73 -1.32
N ALA A 208 -15.48 -20.71 -0.51
CA ALA A 208 -14.19 -20.04 -0.48
C ALA A 208 -13.06 -21.02 -0.14
N GLU A 209 -13.25 -21.88 0.87
CA GLU A 209 -12.28 -22.92 1.25
C GLU A 209 -12.00 -23.90 0.11
N ILE A 210 -13.03 -24.36 -0.62
CA ILE A 210 -12.84 -25.23 -1.77
C ILE A 210 -11.99 -24.55 -2.84
N TRP A 211 -12.23 -23.27 -3.11
CA TRP A 211 -11.53 -22.54 -4.17
C TRP A 211 -10.09 -22.17 -3.82
N ARG A 212 -9.70 -22.18 -2.56
CA ARG A 212 -8.29 -21.99 -2.15
C ARG A 212 -7.36 -23.05 -2.71
N TYR A 213 -7.87 -24.24 -3.00
CA TYR A 213 -7.08 -25.40 -3.44
C TYR A 213 -7.50 -25.88 -4.83
N GLY A 214 -6.55 -25.87 -5.76
CA GLY A 214 -6.77 -26.38 -7.12
C GLY A 214 -7.62 -25.53 -8.05
N SER A 215 -8.21 -24.46 -7.58
CA SER A 215 -9.01 -23.53 -8.40
C SER A 215 -8.11 -22.49 -9.08
N VAL A 216 -8.48 -22.12 -10.31
CA VAL A 216 -7.80 -21.06 -11.08
C VAL A 216 -7.97 -19.67 -10.46
N VAL A 217 -9.02 -19.46 -9.66
CA VAL A 217 -9.27 -18.18 -8.95
C VAL A 217 -8.59 -18.10 -7.59
N ARG A 218 -7.74 -19.05 -7.23
CA ARG A 218 -7.01 -18.96 -5.96
C ARG A 218 -6.11 -17.73 -5.92
N SER A 219 -6.09 -17.05 -4.78
CA SER A 219 -5.21 -15.91 -4.53
C SER A 219 -5.16 -15.65 -3.03
N TRP A 220 -4.21 -14.85 -2.57
CA TRP A 220 -4.22 -14.39 -1.19
C TRP A 220 -5.50 -13.61 -0.82
N LEU A 221 -6.08 -12.86 -1.77
CA LEU A 221 -7.37 -12.20 -1.54
C LEU A 221 -8.50 -13.19 -1.28
N LEU A 222 -8.48 -14.36 -1.93
CA LEU A 222 -9.43 -15.43 -1.64
C LEU A 222 -9.20 -16.05 -0.25
N ASP A 223 -7.95 -16.23 0.17
CA ASP A 223 -7.63 -16.69 1.52
C ASP A 223 -8.21 -15.72 2.57
N LEU A 224 -8.02 -14.42 2.37
CA LEU A 224 -8.59 -13.38 3.25
C LEU A 224 -10.13 -13.34 3.20
N THR A 225 -10.73 -13.66 2.05
CA THR A 225 -12.18 -13.80 1.91
C THR A 225 -12.71 -14.98 2.73
N ALA A 226 -12.05 -16.13 2.66
CA ALA A 226 -12.39 -17.32 3.45
C ALA A 226 -12.28 -17.02 4.95
N ASP A 227 -11.20 -16.37 5.40
CA ASP A 227 -10.99 -15.98 6.79
C ASP A 227 -12.06 -14.99 7.29
N ALA A 228 -12.47 -14.03 6.45
CA ALA A 228 -13.51 -13.09 6.79
C ALA A 228 -14.87 -13.77 6.96
N LEU A 229 -15.24 -14.67 6.04
CA LEU A 229 -16.49 -15.43 6.08
C LEU A 229 -16.50 -16.46 7.21
N GLN A 230 -15.36 -17.03 7.59
CA GLN A 230 -15.24 -17.86 8.77
C GLN A 230 -15.58 -17.12 10.05
N LYS A 231 -15.06 -15.89 10.19
CA LYS A 231 -15.27 -15.06 11.39
C LYS A 231 -16.68 -14.48 11.45
N ASN A 232 -17.24 -14.13 10.30
CA ASN A 232 -18.55 -13.49 10.20
C ASN A 232 -19.26 -13.90 8.88
N PRO A 233 -19.96 -15.06 8.85
CA PRO A 233 -20.54 -15.61 7.62
C PRO A 233 -21.57 -14.70 6.92
N THR A 234 -22.20 -13.79 7.66
CA THR A 234 -23.23 -12.89 7.13
C THR A 234 -22.75 -11.45 6.98
N LEU A 235 -21.52 -11.16 7.33
CA LEU A 235 -20.91 -9.82 7.39
C LEU A 235 -21.75 -8.81 8.20
N LYS A 236 -22.58 -9.31 9.13
CA LYS A 236 -23.47 -8.48 9.97
C LYS A 236 -22.63 -7.48 10.78
N GLY A 237 -23.10 -6.23 10.82
CA GLY A 237 -22.45 -5.16 11.58
C GLY A 237 -21.27 -4.48 10.83
N ILE A 238 -21.01 -4.86 9.59
CA ILE A 238 -20.07 -4.17 8.70
C ILE A 238 -20.88 -3.21 7.82
N ALA A 239 -20.50 -1.92 7.84
CA ALA A 239 -21.12 -0.93 6.97
C ALA A 239 -20.70 -1.14 5.51
N PRO A 240 -21.60 -0.95 4.51
CA PRO A 240 -21.27 -1.08 3.09
C PRO A 240 -20.52 0.15 2.57
N TYR A 241 -19.42 0.50 3.22
CA TYR A 241 -18.58 1.66 2.92
C TYR A 241 -17.16 1.19 2.60
N VAL A 242 -16.68 1.49 1.39
CA VAL A 242 -15.33 1.08 0.95
C VAL A 242 -14.46 2.31 0.69
N ALA A 243 -13.44 2.50 1.55
CA ALA A 243 -12.46 3.57 1.38
C ALA A 243 -11.51 3.28 0.21
N ASP A 244 -10.91 4.33 -0.36
CA ASP A 244 -9.75 4.24 -1.23
C ASP A 244 -8.58 5.04 -0.63
N SER A 245 -7.37 4.70 -1.02
CA SER A 245 -6.13 5.35 -0.58
C SER A 245 -5.44 6.16 -1.68
N GLY A 246 -6.09 6.33 -2.85
CA GLY A 246 -5.64 7.16 -3.96
C GLY A 246 -5.03 6.39 -5.13
N GLU A 247 -4.38 5.25 -4.90
CA GLU A 247 -3.64 4.53 -5.96
C GLU A 247 -4.56 4.05 -7.10
N GLY A 248 -5.78 3.62 -6.78
CA GLY A 248 -6.78 3.27 -7.80
C GLY A 248 -7.15 4.45 -8.70
N ARG A 249 -7.27 5.67 -8.10
CA ARG A 249 -7.53 6.91 -8.86
C ARG A 249 -6.36 7.26 -9.76
N TRP A 250 -5.13 7.15 -9.24
CA TRP A 250 -3.92 7.45 -10.03
C TRP A 250 -3.76 6.44 -11.17
N THR A 251 -4.05 5.15 -10.95
CA THR A 251 -4.02 4.12 -12.00
C THR A 251 -5.00 4.43 -13.13
N VAL A 252 -6.23 4.81 -12.80
CA VAL A 252 -7.25 5.18 -13.79
C VAL A 252 -6.85 6.44 -14.55
N ALA A 253 -6.37 7.47 -13.85
CA ALA A 253 -5.91 8.70 -14.48
C ALA A 253 -4.74 8.45 -15.45
N ASP A 254 -3.79 7.63 -15.05
CA ASP A 254 -2.62 7.28 -15.86
C ASP A 254 -3.02 6.43 -17.08
N ALA A 255 -3.96 5.49 -16.93
CA ALA A 255 -4.52 4.73 -18.04
C ALA A 255 -5.16 5.65 -19.11
N ILE A 256 -5.89 6.68 -18.66
CA ILE A 256 -6.48 7.69 -19.57
C ILE A 256 -5.38 8.49 -20.27
N GLU A 257 -4.37 8.95 -19.53
CA GLU A 257 -3.25 9.73 -20.10
C GLU A 257 -2.45 8.93 -21.12
N LEU A 258 -2.25 7.63 -20.88
CA LEU A 258 -1.56 6.72 -21.78
C LEU A 258 -2.44 6.21 -22.94
N GLY A 259 -3.74 6.50 -22.94
CA GLY A 259 -4.67 5.96 -23.93
C GLY A 259 -4.90 4.46 -23.82
N VAL A 260 -4.71 3.88 -22.61
CA VAL A 260 -4.87 2.45 -22.34
C VAL A 260 -6.28 2.18 -21.80
N SER A 261 -6.97 1.21 -22.40
CA SER A 261 -8.30 0.77 -21.93
C SER A 261 -8.16 -0.03 -20.62
N ALA A 262 -8.78 0.44 -19.54
CA ALA A 262 -8.77 -0.22 -18.23
C ALA A 262 -10.18 -0.25 -17.58
N PRO A 263 -11.20 -0.82 -18.26
CA PRO A 263 -12.59 -0.73 -17.80
C PRO A 263 -12.79 -1.43 -16.44
N ILE A 264 -12.19 -2.57 -16.18
CA ILE A 264 -12.37 -3.32 -14.94
C ILE A 264 -11.83 -2.53 -13.73
N ILE A 265 -10.63 -1.98 -13.84
CA ILE A 265 -10.04 -1.15 -12.77
C ILE A 265 -10.88 0.12 -12.56
N THR A 266 -11.31 0.75 -13.65
CA THR A 266 -12.14 1.96 -13.58
C THR A 266 -13.48 1.69 -12.89
N LEU A 267 -14.19 0.64 -13.28
CA LEU A 267 -15.47 0.28 -12.67
C LEU A 267 -15.30 -0.08 -11.19
N SER A 268 -14.26 -0.82 -10.82
CA SER A 268 -14.00 -1.15 -9.42
C SER A 268 -13.75 0.08 -8.55
N LEU A 269 -13.11 1.13 -9.09
CA LEU A 269 -12.98 2.41 -8.42
C LEU A 269 -14.34 3.12 -8.29
N LEU A 270 -15.15 3.14 -9.34
CA LEU A 270 -16.47 3.78 -9.33
C LEU A 270 -17.41 3.11 -8.32
N GLU A 271 -17.38 1.78 -8.20
CA GLU A 271 -18.15 1.05 -7.18
C GLU A 271 -17.73 1.44 -5.76
N ARG A 272 -16.43 1.65 -5.49
CA ARG A 272 -15.98 2.19 -4.19
C ARG A 272 -16.53 3.60 -3.94
N LEU A 273 -16.59 4.46 -4.95
CA LEU A 273 -17.18 5.79 -4.82
C LEU A 273 -18.68 5.68 -4.57
N ARG A 274 -19.37 4.79 -5.31
CA ARG A 274 -20.80 4.52 -5.15
C ARG A 274 -21.14 4.04 -3.72
N SER A 275 -20.29 3.22 -3.12
CA SER A 275 -20.49 2.71 -1.75
C SER A 275 -20.51 3.79 -0.65
N ARG A 276 -20.17 5.04 -0.98
CA ARG A 276 -20.12 6.19 -0.05
C ARG A 276 -21.24 7.18 -0.25
N ASP A 277 -22.07 6.96 -1.29
CA ASP A 277 -23.16 7.86 -1.69
C ASP A 277 -24.49 7.28 -1.20
N ASP A 278 -24.79 7.54 0.08
CA ASP A 278 -26.02 7.05 0.73
C ASP A 278 -27.26 7.85 0.32
N ASP A 279 -27.08 9.04 -0.31
CA ASP A 279 -28.18 9.93 -0.73
C ASP A 279 -27.96 10.43 -2.17
N SER A 280 -27.90 9.48 -3.10
CA SER A 280 -27.51 9.70 -4.48
C SER A 280 -28.44 10.68 -5.22
N PHE A 281 -27.95 11.89 -5.47
CA PHE A 281 -28.65 12.88 -6.29
C PHE A 281 -28.93 12.37 -7.70
N SER A 282 -28.01 11.59 -8.28
CA SER A 282 -28.19 11.02 -9.63
C SER A 282 -29.36 10.05 -9.69
N ASP A 283 -29.51 9.19 -8.68
CA ASP A 283 -30.63 8.24 -8.62
C ASP A 283 -31.98 8.96 -8.39
N LYS A 284 -31.96 9.97 -7.51
CA LYS A 284 -33.14 10.83 -7.29
C LYS A 284 -33.54 11.56 -8.58
N LEU A 285 -32.59 12.11 -9.33
CA LEU A 285 -32.84 12.78 -10.59
C LEU A 285 -33.39 11.82 -11.66
N LEU A 286 -32.82 10.60 -11.74
CA LEU A 286 -33.34 9.56 -12.65
C LEU A 286 -34.79 9.19 -12.33
N ALA A 287 -35.11 9.03 -11.04
CA ALA A 287 -36.49 8.75 -10.61
C ALA A 287 -37.43 9.91 -10.98
N ALA A 288 -37.03 11.16 -10.74
CA ALA A 288 -37.78 12.34 -11.11
C ALA A 288 -38.00 12.44 -12.63
N MET A 289 -36.97 12.26 -13.44
CA MET A 289 -37.08 12.27 -14.90
C MET A 289 -38.02 11.18 -15.42
N ARG A 290 -37.98 9.96 -14.85
CA ARG A 290 -38.90 8.89 -15.23
C ARG A 290 -40.35 9.23 -14.89
N ASN A 291 -40.61 9.93 -13.80
CA ASN A 291 -41.94 10.43 -13.47
C ASN A 291 -42.38 11.48 -14.49
N GLU A 292 -41.56 12.46 -14.83
CA GLU A 292 -41.92 13.55 -15.73
C GLU A 292 -42.26 13.07 -17.16
N PHE A 293 -41.45 12.15 -17.72
CA PHE A 293 -41.72 11.72 -19.11
C PHE A 293 -42.72 10.54 -19.21
N GLY A 294 -42.85 9.70 -18.19
CA GLY A 294 -43.63 8.46 -18.26
C GLY A 294 -44.66 8.27 -17.15
N GLY A 295 -44.82 9.22 -16.24
CA GLY A 295 -45.72 9.12 -15.10
C GLY A 295 -45.42 7.99 -14.14
N HIS A 296 -44.17 7.47 -14.14
CA HIS A 296 -43.74 6.40 -13.26
C HIS A 296 -43.73 6.86 -11.79
N GLU A 297 -44.26 6.00 -10.92
CA GLU A 297 -44.34 6.31 -9.49
C GLU A 297 -42.94 6.54 -8.88
N ILE A 298 -42.81 7.61 -8.10
CA ILE A 298 -41.63 7.90 -7.30
C ILE A 298 -41.80 7.27 -5.91
N LYS A 299 -40.86 6.41 -5.50
CA LYS A 299 -40.83 5.89 -4.14
C LYS A 299 -40.45 7.05 -3.20
N LYS A 300 -41.31 7.37 -2.25
CA LYS A 300 -41.04 8.36 -1.19
C LYS A 300 -40.32 7.72 -0.02
N GLU A 301 -39.54 8.52 0.70
CA GLU A 301 -38.83 8.13 1.94
C GLU A 301 -39.82 7.80 3.06
#